data_15e3d07791dcb04fc4aebf2a66747fbd
#
_entry.id   15e3d07791dcb04fc4aebf2a66747fbd
#
_cell.length_a   1.000
_cell.length_b   1.000
_cell.length_c   1.000
_cell.angle_alpha   90.00
_cell.angle_beta   90.00
_cell.angle_gamma   90.00
#
_symmetry.space_group_name_H-M   'P 1'
#
loop_
_entity.id
_entity.type
_entity.pdbx_description
1 polymer ?
#
loop_
_entity_poly.entity_id
_entity_poly.type
_entity_poly.pdbx_seq_one_letter_code
_entity_poly.pdbx_strand_id
1 'polypeptide(L)'
;MHSVMGPYTKDPQSMLAKECTVPDAQADLSPERSTHQFAKSDDLNCQNVSAPSILGIWRVGSSIYASDHCVISLGQPADAIDNPRWEYAIKTFTTSHNQWTVKREISQIAEAGRLISHPNLLGVLDASATASNPYVVMPRLMGNSMQALLGSQEETSLPVAIWMTRQIAEALAAIHQAGWIHARVSPDHILLSSTGHATLINMGYSQKIHTSIPDQEVQDSSFASPEYLAGDHAAIAAMDTFSLGRILWQWLTITSCESSTLLERVATLVEQMVAPDPNERPSMESVVAKLKELEFSVLGLHIGPNSALRAA
;
A
#
# COMPACT_ATOMS: atom_id res chain seq x y z
N MET A 1 -11.26 -37.69 -15.86
CA MET A 1 -12.12 -36.66 -16.43
C MET A 1 -13.19 -36.29 -15.39
N HIS A 2 -12.89 -35.31 -14.55
CA HIS A 2 -13.89 -34.57 -13.78
C HIS A 2 -13.35 -33.16 -13.61
N SER A 3 -13.99 -32.25 -14.33
CA SER A 3 -13.75 -30.81 -14.31
C SER A 3 -14.30 -30.26 -12.99
N VAL A 4 -13.43 -29.68 -12.16
CA VAL A 4 -13.86 -28.85 -11.01
C VAL A 4 -13.66 -27.41 -11.43
N MET A 5 -14.71 -26.79 -11.96
CA MET A 5 -14.79 -25.33 -12.11
C MET A 5 -15.12 -24.74 -10.75
N GLY A 6 -14.23 -23.92 -10.22
CA GLY A 6 -14.43 -23.08 -9.04
C GLY A 6 -15.30 -21.84 -9.34
N PRO A 7 -15.83 -21.14 -8.32
CA PRO A 7 -16.94 -20.20 -8.42
C PRO A 7 -16.50 -18.75 -8.75
N TYR A 8 -15.97 -18.48 -9.96
CA TYR A 8 -15.58 -17.13 -10.38
C TYR A 8 -16.25 -16.65 -11.68
N THR A 9 -17.51 -17.08 -11.91
CA THR A 9 -18.30 -16.52 -13.01
C THR A 9 -19.52 -15.81 -12.45
N LYS A 10 -19.36 -14.54 -12.05
CA LYS A 10 -20.49 -13.60 -11.97
C LYS A 10 -20.16 -12.39 -12.85
N ASP A 11 -20.97 -12.27 -13.90
CA ASP A 11 -21.00 -11.20 -14.87
C ASP A 11 -21.09 -9.83 -14.17
N PRO A 12 -20.19 -8.87 -14.44
CA PRO A 12 -20.21 -7.53 -13.86
C PRO A 12 -21.49 -6.74 -14.16
N GLN A 13 -22.15 -7.03 -15.27
CA GLN A 13 -23.40 -6.36 -15.65
C GLN A 13 -24.61 -6.75 -14.79
N SER A 14 -24.54 -7.85 -14.05
CA SER A 14 -25.62 -8.27 -13.16
C SER A 14 -25.62 -7.55 -11.81
N MET A 15 -24.61 -6.76 -11.49
CA MET A 15 -24.49 -6.01 -10.23
C MET A 15 -25.12 -4.61 -10.27
N LEU A 16 -25.41 -4.08 -11.46
CA LEU A 16 -26.01 -2.74 -11.61
C LEU A 16 -27.55 -2.73 -11.49
N ALA A 17 -28.20 -3.87 -11.32
CA ALA A 17 -29.66 -3.97 -11.27
C ALA A 17 -30.13 -4.84 -10.09
N LYS A 18 -29.89 -4.42 -8.85
CA LYS A 18 -30.65 -4.94 -7.71
C LYS A 18 -30.92 -3.84 -6.69
N GLU A 19 -32.19 -3.45 -6.66
CA GLU A 19 -32.80 -2.67 -5.59
C GLU A 19 -32.61 -3.34 -4.22
N CYS A 20 -32.35 -2.50 -3.20
CA CYS A 20 -32.23 -2.89 -1.79
C CYS A 20 -33.50 -3.57 -1.27
N THR A 21 -33.38 -4.82 -0.89
CA THR A 21 -34.21 -5.42 0.18
C THR A 21 -33.31 -6.25 1.07
N VAL A 22 -33.22 -5.83 2.32
CA VAL A 22 -32.47 -6.50 3.41
C VAL A 22 -33.34 -7.65 3.91
N PRO A 23 -32.82 -8.85 4.13
CA PRO A 23 -33.33 -9.79 5.11
C PRO A 23 -32.33 -9.95 6.27
N ASP A 24 -32.84 -9.79 7.49
CA ASP A 24 -32.22 -10.23 8.73
C ASP A 24 -31.79 -11.68 8.67
N ALA A 25 -30.50 -11.93 8.94
CA ALA A 25 -30.04 -13.21 9.43
C ALA A 25 -28.78 -13.01 10.28
N GLN A 26 -28.96 -13.09 11.57
CA GLN A 26 -27.90 -13.28 12.56
C GLN A 26 -27.14 -14.56 12.24
N ALA A 27 -25.86 -14.43 11.90
CA ALA A 27 -24.88 -15.50 12.00
C ALA A 27 -23.62 -14.89 12.63
N ASP A 28 -23.37 -15.33 13.85
CA ASP A 28 -22.20 -15.06 14.67
C ASP A 28 -20.95 -15.67 14.01
N LEU A 29 -20.15 -14.83 13.37
CA LEU A 29 -18.80 -15.12 12.93
C LEU A 29 -17.93 -13.93 13.31
N SER A 30 -17.36 -14.01 14.50
CA SER A 30 -16.34 -13.08 14.97
C SER A 30 -15.07 -13.24 14.13
N PRO A 31 -14.67 -12.28 13.29
CA PRO A 31 -13.29 -12.22 12.80
C PRO A 31 -12.47 -11.54 13.88
N GLU A 32 -11.40 -12.18 14.30
CA GLU A 32 -10.36 -11.54 15.12
C GLU A 32 -9.84 -10.32 14.36
N ARG A 33 -10.25 -9.16 14.82
CA ARG A 33 -9.82 -7.86 14.27
C ARG A 33 -8.43 -7.56 14.76
N SER A 34 -7.44 -7.83 13.93
CA SER A 34 -6.16 -7.16 14.04
C SER A 34 -6.33 -5.71 13.58
N THR A 35 -6.77 -4.86 14.49
CA THR A 35 -6.89 -3.40 14.23
C THR A 35 -5.53 -2.76 14.35
N HIS A 36 -4.86 -2.54 13.24
CA HIS A 36 -3.65 -1.73 13.17
C HIS A 36 -4.00 -0.24 13.31
N GLN A 37 -4.12 0.22 14.55
CA GLN A 37 -4.24 1.66 14.83
C GLN A 37 -2.86 2.25 15.04
N PHE A 38 -2.44 3.17 14.17
CA PHE A 38 -1.38 4.11 14.48
C PHE A 38 -1.89 5.04 15.59
N ALA A 39 -1.14 5.16 16.69
CA ALA A 39 -1.54 5.95 17.84
C ALA A 39 -1.78 7.43 17.45
N LYS A 40 -2.93 7.97 17.83
CA LYS A 40 -3.20 9.42 17.77
C LYS A 40 -2.20 10.17 18.63
N SER A 41 -1.71 11.31 18.15
CA SER A 41 -0.55 12.06 18.63
C SER A 41 -0.65 12.70 20.01
N ASP A 42 -1.76 12.57 20.77
CA ASP A 42 -1.99 13.42 21.95
C ASP A 42 -2.07 12.70 23.31
N ASP A 43 -1.92 11.38 23.41
CA ASP A 43 -2.08 10.65 24.69
C ASP A 43 -0.91 9.70 25.03
N LEU A 44 0.33 10.04 24.71
CA LEU A 44 1.48 9.28 25.20
C LEU A 44 1.97 9.87 26.53
N ASN A 45 1.35 9.39 27.63
CA ASN A 45 1.83 9.61 28.98
C ASN A 45 3.25 9.04 29.14
N CYS A 46 4.25 9.95 29.19
CA CYS A 46 5.66 9.64 29.38
C CYS A 46 5.94 9.11 30.79
N GLN A 47 5.69 7.81 31.03
CA GLN A 47 6.20 7.13 32.22
C GLN A 47 6.73 5.74 31.85
N ASN A 48 7.97 5.71 31.48
CA ASN A 48 9.05 4.72 31.65
C ASN A 48 10.17 5.01 30.64
N VAL A 49 10.95 6.03 30.93
CA VAL A 49 12.16 6.32 30.14
C VAL A 49 13.24 5.37 30.62
N SER A 50 13.29 4.15 30.08
CA SER A 50 14.54 3.41 30.00
C SER A 50 15.55 4.23 29.21
N ALA A 51 16.82 4.22 29.60
CA ALA A 51 17.87 4.95 28.88
C ALA A 51 17.76 4.67 27.37
N PRO A 52 17.84 5.69 26.51
CA PRO A 52 17.63 5.50 25.07
C PRO A 52 18.65 4.49 24.54
N SER A 53 18.18 3.42 23.90
CA SER A 53 19.06 2.46 23.26
C SER A 53 19.69 3.09 22.02
N ILE A 54 20.95 2.77 21.73
CA ILE A 54 21.67 3.24 20.55
C ILE A 54 21.85 2.07 19.58
N LEU A 55 21.43 2.27 18.33
CA LEU A 55 21.66 1.35 17.22
C LEU A 55 22.54 2.04 16.17
N GLY A 56 23.80 1.62 16.07
CA GLY A 56 24.77 2.31 15.22
C GLY A 56 24.95 3.78 15.66
N ILE A 57 24.60 4.70 14.77
CA ILE A 57 24.65 6.16 15.04
C ILE A 57 23.26 6.73 15.43
N TRP A 58 22.28 5.87 15.69
CA TRP A 58 20.88 6.26 15.90
C TRP A 58 20.46 6.06 17.35
N ARG A 59 19.84 7.06 17.92
CA ARG A 59 19.13 6.98 19.20
C ARG A 59 17.71 6.50 18.95
N VAL A 60 17.30 5.47 19.68
CA VAL A 60 15.95 4.87 19.59
C VAL A 60 15.08 5.46 20.69
N GLY A 61 13.94 6.02 20.30
CA GLY A 61 12.91 6.56 21.17
C GLY A 61 11.77 5.59 21.45
N SER A 62 10.59 6.13 21.74
CA SER A 62 9.38 5.34 21.99
C SER A 62 8.93 4.58 20.74
N SER A 63 8.32 3.42 20.96
CA SER A 63 7.65 2.65 19.89
C SER A 63 6.40 3.39 19.40
N ILE A 64 6.24 3.44 18.09
CA ILE A 64 5.05 4.00 17.41
C ILE A 64 4.23 2.93 16.70
N TYR A 65 4.78 1.73 16.52
CA TYR A 65 4.10 0.58 15.97
C TYR A 65 4.78 -0.70 16.46
N ALA A 66 4.00 -1.73 16.75
CA ALA A 66 4.50 -3.05 17.08
C ALA A 66 3.61 -4.14 16.48
N SER A 67 4.25 -5.20 15.99
CA SER A 67 3.60 -6.43 15.51
C SER A 67 4.44 -7.62 15.94
N ASP A 68 3.97 -8.84 15.64
CA ASP A 68 4.74 -10.07 15.89
C ASP A 68 6.05 -10.12 15.09
N HIS A 69 6.16 -9.32 14.02
CA HIS A 69 7.27 -9.34 13.07
C HIS A 69 8.31 -8.24 13.34
N CYS A 70 7.85 -7.05 13.71
CA CYS A 70 8.74 -5.91 13.88
C CYS A 70 8.19 -4.88 14.87
N VAL A 71 9.11 -4.04 15.34
CA VAL A 71 8.79 -2.84 16.11
C VAL A 71 9.32 -1.65 15.33
N ILE A 72 8.50 -0.60 15.19
CA ILE A 72 8.92 0.69 14.64
C ILE A 72 8.95 1.68 15.79
N SER A 73 10.11 2.27 16.01
CA SER A 73 10.35 3.27 17.06
C SER A 73 10.74 4.61 16.45
N LEU A 74 10.55 5.67 17.20
CA LEU A 74 11.10 6.97 16.86
C LEU A 74 12.63 6.91 16.81
N GLY A 75 13.23 7.65 15.90
CA GLY A 75 14.67 7.72 15.72
C GLY A 75 15.18 9.14 15.60
N GLN A 76 16.41 9.35 16.05
CA GLN A 76 17.19 10.57 15.79
C GLN A 76 18.69 10.23 15.81
N PRO A 77 19.57 11.06 15.19
CA PRO A 77 21.00 10.88 15.31
C PRO A 77 21.44 10.91 16.77
N ALA A 78 22.40 10.08 17.13
CA ALA A 78 22.84 9.93 18.53
C ALA A 78 23.48 11.21 19.11
N ASP A 79 24.05 12.06 18.27
CA ASP A 79 24.63 13.35 18.59
C ASP A 79 23.61 14.50 18.70
N ALA A 80 22.37 14.28 18.32
CA ALA A 80 21.28 15.27 18.41
C ALA A 80 20.69 15.34 19.83
N ILE A 81 21.51 15.58 20.86
CA ILE A 81 21.19 15.39 22.27
C ILE A 81 20.01 16.27 22.73
N ASP A 82 19.95 17.51 22.28
CA ASP A 82 18.95 18.49 22.72
C ASP A 82 17.86 18.76 21.65
N ASN A 83 17.80 17.96 20.60
CA ASN A 83 16.79 18.11 19.56
C ASN A 83 15.48 17.42 20.02
N PRO A 84 14.39 18.15 20.23
CA PRO A 84 13.11 17.55 20.62
C PRO A 84 12.41 16.83 19.44
N ARG A 85 12.93 16.97 18.22
CA ARG A 85 12.31 16.42 17.02
C ARG A 85 12.81 15.01 16.74
N TRP A 86 11.87 14.11 16.61
CA TRP A 86 12.09 12.72 16.20
C TRP A 86 11.62 12.56 14.75
N GLU A 87 12.51 12.88 13.81
CA GLU A 87 12.19 12.97 12.38
C GLU A 87 12.37 11.66 11.64
N TYR A 88 12.88 10.62 12.33
CA TYR A 88 13.14 9.32 11.74
C TYR A 88 12.32 8.22 12.42
N ALA A 89 12.12 7.13 11.70
CA ALA A 89 11.57 5.89 12.19
C ALA A 89 12.62 4.78 12.05
N ILE A 90 12.74 3.95 13.08
CA ILE A 90 13.67 2.81 13.12
C ILE A 90 12.85 1.55 13.22
N LYS A 91 12.88 0.71 12.16
CA LYS A 91 12.31 -0.63 12.16
C LYS A 91 13.33 -1.61 12.70
N THR A 92 12.98 -2.32 13.76
CA THR A 92 13.72 -3.47 14.31
C THR A 92 12.88 -4.73 14.18
N PHE A 93 13.51 -5.89 14.19
CA PHE A 93 12.84 -7.16 13.97
C PHE A 93 12.74 -7.95 15.27
N THR A 94 11.62 -8.62 15.48
CA THR A 94 11.42 -9.45 16.68
C THR A 94 12.26 -10.71 16.63
N THR A 95 12.65 -11.22 17.79
CA THR A 95 13.52 -12.42 17.92
C THR A 95 12.83 -13.72 17.48
N SER A 96 11.52 -13.72 17.34
CA SER A 96 10.74 -14.84 16.83
C SER A 96 10.96 -15.15 15.34
N HIS A 97 11.56 -14.18 14.60
CA HIS A 97 11.79 -14.32 13.15
C HIS A 97 13.11 -15.06 12.88
N ASN A 98 13.07 -15.88 11.82
CA ASN A 98 14.26 -16.53 11.29
C ASN A 98 15.27 -15.44 10.86
N GLN A 99 16.47 -15.50 11.39
CA GLN A 99 17.55 -14.53 11.09
C GLN A 99 17.85 -14.43 9.58
N TRP A 100 17.66 -15.52 8.83
CA TRP A 100 17.87 -15.51 7.39
C TRP A 100 16.83 -14.63 6.68
N THR A 101 15.55 -14.74 7.07
CA THR A 101 14.45 -13.90 6.53
C THR A 101 14.71 -12.43 6.81
N VAL A 102 15.09 -12.09 8.05
CA VAL A 102 15.42 -10.72 8.44
C VAL A 102 16.58 -10.14 7.64
N LYS A 103 17.68 -10.90 7.50
CA LYS A 103 18.83 -10.47 6.71
C LYS A 103 18.49 -10.25 5.25
N ARG A 104 17.69 -11.13 4.67
CA ARG A 104 17.22 -11.02 3.30
C ARG A 104 16.36 -9.76 3.13
N GLU A 105 15.37 -9.55 3.99
CA GLU A 105 14.49 -8.38 3.95
C GLU A 105 15.29 -7.07 4.01
N ILE A 106 16.24 -6.95 4.95
CA ILE A 106 17.09 -5.77 5.06
C ILE A 106 17.97 -5.59 3.82
N SER A 107 18.52 -6.67 3.28
CA SER A 107 19.35 -6.62 2.07
C SER A 107 18.56 -6.14 0.86
N GLN A 108 17.32 -6.61 0.70
CA GLN A 108 16.42 -6.17 -0.37
C GLN A 108 16.04 -4.69 -0.21
N ILE A 109 15.67 -4.26 0.99
CA ILE A 109 15.40 -2.86 1.30
C ILE A 109 16.62 -1.98 0.94
N ALA A 110 17.82 -2.38 1.38
CA ALA A 110 19.03 -1.61 1.15
C ALA A 110 19.43 -1.57 -0.33
N GLU A 111 19.28 -2.69 -1.05
CA GLU A 111 19.62 -2.75 -2.48
C GLU A 111 18.61 -1.95 -3.32
N ALA A 112 17.31 -2.17 -3.13
CA ALA A 112 16.27 -1.43 -3.83
C ALA A 112 16.32 0.06 -3.50
N GLY A 113 16.48 0.43 -2.22
CA GLY A 113 16.52 1.81 -1.76
C GLY A 113 17.71 2.62 -2.28
N ARG A 114 18.81 1.97 -2.73
CA ARG A 114 19.93 2.66 -3.42
C ARG A 114 19.64 2.98 -4.87
N LEU A 115 18.76 2.21 -5.49
CA LEU A 115 18.47 2.30 -6.92
C LEU A 115 17.23 3.12 -7.21
N ILE A 116 16.28 3.15 -6.27
CA ILE A 116 14.95 3.69 -6.50
C ILE A 116 14.72 4.86 -5.56
N SER A 117 14.48 6.03 -6.13
CA SER A 117 14.07 7.23 -5.40
C SER A 117 12.82 7.81 -6.05
N HIS A 118 11.73 7.91 -5.29
CA HIS A 118 10.48 8.48 -5.79
C HIS A 118 9.72 9.17 -4.64
N PRO A 119 9.05 10.32 -4.86
CA PRO A 119 8.31 11.04 -3.82
C PRO A 119 7.24 10.20 -3.10
N ASN A 120 6.63 9.27 -3.83
CA ASN A 120 5.59 8.39 -3.31
C ASN A 120 6.10 7.01 -2.89
N LEU A 121 7.41 6.86 -2.68
CA LEU A 121 8.06 5.66 -2.16
C LEU A 121 8.86 6.01 -0.91
N LEU A 122 8.66 5.26 0.18
CA LEU A 122 9.43 5.49 1.41
C LEU A 122 10.90 5.16 1.20
N GLY A 123 11.73 6.19 1.28
CA GLY A 123 13.18 6.05 1.17
C GLY A 123 13.81 5.39 2.39
N VAL A 124 14.99 4.80 2.20
CA VAL A 124 15.81 4.21 3.26
C VAL A 124 17.06 5.06 3.44
N LEU A 125 17.35 5.44 4.69
CA LEU A 125 18.48 6.29 5.05
C LEU A 125 19.68 5.46 5.51
N ASP A 126 19.41 4.42 6.31
CA ASP A 126 20.43 3.53 6.85
C ASP A 126 19.83 2.15 7.12
N ALA A 127 20.64 1.10 7.02
CA ALA A 127 20.20 -0.25 7.30
C ALA A 127 21.41 -1.13 7.71
N SER A 128 21.22 -1.98 8.71
CA SER A 128 22.23 -2.95 9.11
C SER A 128 21.61 -4.32 9.36
N ALA A 129 22.02 -5.28 8.52
CA ALA A 129 21.64 -6.70 8.66
C ALA A 129 22.60 -7.47 9.59
N THR A 130 23.77 -6.90 9.90
CA THR A 130 24.85 -7.56 10.65
C THR A 130 24.96 -7.05 12.08
N ALA A 131 24.24 -5.99 12.46
CA ALA A 131 24.17 -5.54 13.83
C ALA A 131 23.62 -6.64 14.75
N SER A 132 23.97 -6.60 16.04
CA SER A 132 23.41 -7.50 17.06
C SER A 132 21.88 -7.40 17.13
N ASN A 133 21.35 -6.24 16.83
CA ASN A 133 19.93 -6.00 16.61
C ASN A 133 19.77 -5.40 15.21
N PRO A 134 19.37 -6.17 14.20
CA PRO A 134 19.22 -5.71 12.82
C PRO A 134 18.16 -4.60 12.71
N TYR A 135 18.42 -3.58 11.89
CA TYR A 135 17.54 -2.42 11.78
C TYR A 135 17.51 -1.78 10.39
N VAL A 136 16.46 -1.03 10.16
CA VAL A 136 16.30 -0.11 9.01
C VAL A 136 15.86 1.24 9.52
N VAL A 137 16.50 2.31 9.03
CA VAL A 137 16.15 3.71 9.35
C VAL A 137 15.57 4.39 8.12
N MET A 138 14.47 5.08 8.33
CA MET A 138 13.69 5.73 7.28
C MET A 138 13.15 7.09 7.79
N PRO A 139 12.74 8.01 6.92
CA PRO A 139 12.01 9.20 7.32
C PRO A 139 10.74 8.82 8.09
N ARG A 140 10.43 9.57 9.15
CA ARG A 140 9.17 9.42 9.85
C ARG A 140 8.04 9.98 8.99
N LEU A 141 7.08 9.15 8.63
CA LEU A 141 5.87 9.59 7.97
C LEU A 141 4.76 9.84 8.99
N MET A 142 3.99 10.89 8.75
CA MET A 142 2.78 11.21 9.51
C MET A 142 1.57 10.91 8.65
N GLY A 143 0.58 10.20 9.20
CA GLY A 143 -0.64 9.84 8.48
C GLY A 143 -1.20 8.50 8.92
N ASN A 144 -2.21 8.04 8.22
CA ASN A 144 -2.87 6.76 8.45
C ASN A 144 -2.64 5.81 7.26
N SER A 145 -2.80 4.52 7.49
CA SER A 145 -2.80 3.59 6.36
C SER A 145 -4.03 3.78 5.47
N MET A 146 -3.90 3.50 4.19
CA MET A 146 -5.04 3.48 3.27
C MET A 146 -6.10 2.46 3.73
N GLN A 147 -5.68 1.37 4.39
CA GLN A 147 -6.60 0.40 4.99
C GLN A 147 -7.50 1.03 6.06
N ALA A 148 -6.94 1.92 6.88
CA ALA A 148 -7.73 2.64 7.89
C ALA A 148 -8.77 3.56 7.25
N LEU A 149 -8.43 4.21 6.13
CA LEU A 149 -9.37 5.05 5.39
C LEU A 149 -10.45 4.20 4.70
N LEU A 150 -10.08 3.10 4.05
CA LEU A 150 -11.04 2.17 3.42
C LEU A 150 -11.98 1.52 4.43
N GLY A 151 -11.52 1.32 5.67
CA GLY A 151 -12.32 0.79 6.78
C GLY A 151 -13.14 1.86 7.53
N SER A 152 -12.85 3.14 7.30
CA SER A 152 -13.65 4.23 7.83
C SER A 152 -14.96 4.36 7.03
N GLN A 153 -15.99 4.89 7.63
CA GLN A 153 -17.24 5.20 6.91
C GLN A 153 -17.19 6.61 6.29
N GLU A 154 -16.00 7.18 6.13
CA GLU A 154 -15.83 8.48 5.50
C GLU A 154 -15.97 8.35 3.98
N GLU A 155 -16.90 9.09 3.42
CA GLU A 155 -17.08 9.12 1.97
C GLU A 155 -15.86 9.75 1.30
N THR A 156 -15.25 9.01 0.41
CA THR A 156 -14.19 9.51 -0.46
C THR A 156 -14.72 9.61 -1.87
N SER A 157 -14.55 10.75 -2.52
CA SER A 157 -14.97 10.90 -3.91
C SER A 157 -14.07 10.09 -4.86
N LEU A 158 -14.63 9.57 -5.95
CA LEU A 158 -13.88 8.81 -6.93
C LEU A 158 -12.67 9.57 -7.52
N PRO A 159 -12.74 10.89 -7.82
CA PRO A 159 -11.56 11.65 -8.23
C PRO A 159 -10.40 11.61 -7.24
N VAL A 160 -10.68 11.67 -5.94
CA VAL A 160 -9.66 11.57 -4.89
C VAL A 160 -9.05 10.17 -4.85
N ALA A 161 -9.86 9.13 -4.98
CA ALA A 161 -9.40 7.74 -5.07
C ALA A 161 -8.48 7.52 -6.29
N ILE A 162 -8.83 8.07 -7.46
CA ILE A 162 -8.00 8.04 -8.68
C ILE A 162 -6.67 8.74 -8.41
N TRP A 163 -6.69 9.93 -7.83
CA TRP A 163 -5.49 10.71 -7.51
C TRP A 163 -4.54 9.98 -6.54
N MET A 164 -5.06 9.37 -5.48
CA MET A 164 -4.26 8.57 -4.55
C MET A 164 -3.69 7.32 -5.24
N THR A 165 -4.49 6.62 -6.04
CA THR A 165 -4.05 5.43 -6.79
C THR A 165 -2.96 5.77 -7.80
N ARG A 166 -3.05 6.91 -8.50
CA ARG A 166 -2.02 7.35 -9.44
C ARG A 166 -0.67 7.58 -8.76
N GLN A 167 -0.64 8.18 -7.57
CA GLN A 167 0.59 8.39 -6.83
C GLN A 167 1.32 7.05 -6.55
N ILE A 168 0.56 6.02 -6.21
CA ILE A 168 1.13 4.68 -5.98
C ILE A 168 1.54 4.02 -7.31
N ALA A 169 0.76 4.20 -8.38
CA ALA A 169 1.14 3.72 -9.70
C ALA A 169 2.47 4.35 -10.18
N GLU A 170 2.70 5.64 -9.94
CA GLU A 170 3.97 6.32 -10.26
C GLU A 170 5.15 5.73 -9.47
N ALA A 171 4.97 5.45 -8.18
CA ALA A 171 5.98 4.77 -7.37
C ALA A 171 6.29 3.35 -7.90
N LEU A 172 5.25 2.57 -8.23
CA LEU A 172 5.41 1.23 -8.80
C LEU A 172 6.08 1.27 -10.18
N ALA A 173 5.74 2.24 -11.04
CA ALA A 173 6.42 2.42 -12.32
C ALA A 173 7.93 2.65 -12.13
N ALA A 174 8.33 3.47 -11.15
CA ALA A 174 9.74 3.69 -10.83
C ALA A 174 10.42 2.40 -10.32
N ILE A 175 9.72 1.59 -9.52
CA ILE A 175 10.22 0.28 -9.05
C ILE A 175 10.43 -0.66 -10.25
N HIS A 176 9.44 -0.76 -11.15
CA HIS A 176 9.51 -1.62 -12.33
C HIS A 176 10.61 -1.19 -13.30
N GLN A 177 10.79 0.12 -13.54
CA GLN A 177 11.88 0.66 -14.36
C GLN A 177 13.25 0.34 -13.81
N ALA A 178 13.39 0.22 -12.49
CA ALA A 178 14.63 -0.20 -11.85
C ALA A 178 14.87 -1.73 -11.90
N GLY A 179 13.96 -2.50 -12.51
CA GLY A 179 14.04 -3.96 -12.61
C GLY A 179 13.58 -4.70 -11.36
N TRP A 180 12.73 -4.07 -10.54
CA TRP A 180 12.17 -4.65 -9.33
C TRP A 180 10.64 -4.71 -9.38
N ILE A 181 10.06 -5.53 -8.52
CA ILE A 181 8.63 -5.48 -8.13
C ILE A 181 8.54 -5.23 -6.64
N HIS A 182 7.43 -4.66 -6.20
CA HIS A 182 7.13 -4.51 -4.77
C HIS A 182 6.71 -5.84 -4.13
N ALA A 183 6.02 -6.68 -4.88
CA ALA A 183 5.52 -8.02 -4.55
C ALA A 183 4.50 -8.09 -3.39
N ARG A 184 4.17 -6.96 -2.75
CA ARG A 184 3.23 -6.92 -1.62
C ARG A 184 2.45 -5.62 -1.52
N VAL A 185 1.88 -5.21 -2.66
CA VAL A 185 1.04 -4.00 -2.71
C VAL A 185 -0.30 -4.30 -2.04
N SER A 186 -0.59 -3.57 -0.96
CA SER A 186 -1.85 -3.66 -0.20
C SER A 186 -2.17 -2.32 0.44
N PRO A 187 -3.41 -2.06 0.87
CA PRO A 187 -3.77 -0.81 1.54
C PRO A 187 -3.02 -0.55 2.85
N ASP A 188 -2.59 -1.61 3.56
CA ASP A 188 -1.76 -1.47 4.77
C ASP A 188 -0.34 -0.98 4.47
N HIS A 189 0.13 -1.18 3.25
CA HIS A 189 1.45 -0.73 2.79
C HIS A 189 1.41 0.62 2.05
N ILE A 190 0.33 1.37 2.21
CA ILE A 190 0.17 2.73 1.67
C ILE A 190 -0.18 3.66 2.81
N LEU A 191 0.69 4.64 3.10
CA LEU A 191 0.43 5.69 4.08
C LEU A 191 -0.10 6.94 3.39
N LEU A 192 -1.14 7.53 3.97
CA LEU A 192 -1.79 8.74 3.50
C LEU A 192 -1.57 9.87 4.50
N SER A 193 -0.96 10.96 4.07
CA SER A 193 -0.84 12.18 4.87
C SER A 193 -2.18 12.92 4.93
N SER A 194 -2.29 13.89 5.84
CA SER A 194 -3.45 14.78 5.95
C SER A 194 -3.69 15.64 4.69
N THR A 195 -2.68 15.79 3.82
CA THR A 195 -2.79 16.49 2.53
C THR A 195 -3.12 15.55 1.36
N GLY A 196 -3.34 14.27 1.62
CA GLY A 196 -3.64 13.25 0.60
C GLY A 196 -2.40 12.75 -0.15
N HIS A 197 -1.17 13.09 0.29
CA HIS A 197 0.03 12.49 -0.27
C HIS A 197 0.09 11.02 0.11
N ALA A 198 0.12 10.15 -0.89
CA ALA A 198 0.19 8.70 -0.73
C ALA A 198 1.64 8.23 -0.85
N THR A 199 2.10 7.44 0.10
CA THR A 199 3.47 6.88 0.11
C THR A 199 3.40 5.36 0.23
N LEU A 200 3.98 4.66 -0.74
CA LEU A 200 4.18 3.21 -0.70
C LEU A 200 5.32 2.89 0.26
N ILE A 201 5.10 1.93 1.15
CA ILE A 201 6.04 1.54 2.20
C ILE A 201 6.35 0.04 2.13
N ASN A 202 7.33 -0.41 2.90
CA ASN A 202 7.63 -1.82 3.14
C ASN A 202 8.24 -2.58 1.95
N MET A 203 9.35 -2.04 1.40
CA MET A 203 10.13 -2.65 0.33
C MET A 203 10.85 -3.98 0.72
N GLY A 204 10.64 -4.49 1.93
CA GLY A 204 11.30 -5.72 2.40
C GLY A 204 10.90 -6.99 1.65
N TYR A 205 9.79 -6.95 0.94
CA TYR A 205 9.31 -8.06 0.10
C TYR A 205 9.66 -7.91 -1.37
N SER A 206 10.27 -6.78 -1.76
CA SER A 206 10.61 -6.49 -3.14
C SER A 206 11.53 -7.54 -3.73
N GLN A 207 11.32 -7.85 -4.99
CA GLN A 207 12.09 -8.84 -5.73
C GLN A 207 12.60 -8.26 -7.05
N LYS A 208 13.74 -8.74 -7.53
CA LYS A 208 14.17 -8.46 -8.91
C LYS A 208 13.26 -9.18 -9.88
N ILE A 209 12.90 -8.52 -10.96
CA ILE A 209 12.09 -9.12 -12.03
C ILE A 209 12.79 -10.36 -12.56
N HIS A 210 12.03 -11.41 -12.81
CA HIS A 210 12.47 -12.75 -13.26
C HIS A 210 13.26 -13.56 -12.21
N THR A 211 13.32 -13.13 -10.95
CA THR A 211 13.82 -14.00 -9.87
C THR A 211 12.65 -14.76 -9.22
N SER A 212 12.98 -15.89 -8.59
CA SER A 212 11.97 -16.64 -7.82
C SER A 212 11.63 -15.90 -6.53
N ILE A 213 10.34 -15.72 -6.29
CA ILE A 213 9.83 -15.26 -5.01
C ILE A 213 9.85 -16.46 -4.06
N PRO A 214 10.53 -16.39 -2.91
CA PRO A 214 10.51 -17.48 -1.94
C PRO A 214 9.11 -17.74 -1.42
N ASP A 215 8.81 -18.99 -1.06
CA ASP A 215 7.60 -19.34 -0.32
C ASP A 215 7.55 -18.51 0.96
N GLN A 216 6.74 -17.50 0.96
CA GLN A 216 6.47 -16.69 2.11
C GLN A 216 5.07 -17.02 2.60
N GLU A 217 4.85 -16.86 3.88
CA GLU A 217 3.50 -16.95 4.44
C GLU A 217 2.56 -16.10 3.58
N VAL A 218 1.57 -16.75 3.00
CA VAL A 218 0.56 -16.13 2.15
C VAL A 218 -0.17 -15.11 3.01
N GLN A 219 0.20 -13.86 2.87
CA GLN A 219 -0.57 -12.79 3.48
C GLN A 219 -1.77 -12.47 2.61
N ASP A 220 -2.74 -11.83 3.18
CA ASP A 220 -4.05 -11.48 2.67
C ASP A 220 -4.22 -11.76 1.15
N SER A 221 -4.80 -12.91 0.85
CA SER A 221 -5.04 -13.38 -0.51
C SER A 221 -5.88 -12.43 -1.37
N SER A 222 -6.50 -11.42 -0.75
CA SER A 222 -7.39 -10.46 -1.40
C SER A 222 -6.69 -9.57 -2.43
N PHE A 223 -5.40 -9.32 -2.24
CA PHE A 223 -4.58 -8.47 -3.12
C PHE A 223 -3.53 -9.25 -3.90
N ALA A 224 -3.29 -10.52 -3.57
CA ALA A 224 -2.32 -11.36 -4.26
C ALA A 224 -2.84 -11.76 -5.65
N SER A 225 -1.94 -11.78 -6.64
CA SER A 225 -2.29 -12.15 -8.00
C SER A 225 -2.54 -13.66 -8.14
N PRO A 226 -3.39 -14.10 -9.11
CA PRO A 226 -3.75 -15.50 -9.29
C PRO A 226 -2.54 -16.40 -9.53
N GLU A 227 -1.56 -15.96 -10.35
CA GLU A 227 -0.34 -16.70 -10.66
C GLU A 227 0.51 -16.92 -9.40
N TYR A 228 0.60 -15.90 -8.53
CA TYR A 228 1.29 -16.05 -7.24
C TYR A 228 0.60 -17.09 -6.35
N LEU A 229 -0.73 -17.02 -6.24
CA LEU A 229 -1.52 -17.98 -5.44
C LEU A 229 -1.49 -19.40 -6.01
N ALA A 230 -1.31 -19.52 -7.34
CA ALA A 230 -1.18 -20.82 -8.01
C ALA A 230 0.20 -21.46 -7.85
N GLY A 231 1.16 -20.75 -7.22
CA GLY A 231 2.52 -21.25 -6.99
C GLY A 231 3.50 -20.92 -8.13
N ASP A 232 3.14 -20.05 -9.05
CA ASP A 232 4.10 -19.45 -9.98
C ASP A 232 4.82 -18.30 -9.28
N HIS A 233 6.01 -18.57 -8.83
CA HIS A 233 6.80 -17.64 -8.02
C HIS A 233 7.79 -16.81 -8.85
N ALA A 234 7.68 -16.76 -10.16
CA ALA A 234 8.48 -15.86 -10.97
C ALA A 234 8.02 -14.40 -10.74
N ALA A 235 8.91 -13.55 -10.25
CA ALA A 235 8.62 -12.14 -10.01
C ALA A 235 8.37 -11.40 -11.33
N ILE A 236 7.16 -10.94 -11.57
CA ILE A 236 6.76 -10.16 -12.74
C ILE A 236 6.01 -8.89 -12.35
N ALA A 237 6.23 -7.80 -13.09
CA ALA A 237 5.62 -6.50 -12.83
C ALA A 237 4.06 -6.54 -12.83
N ALA A 238 3.48 -7.44 -13.60
CA ALA A 238 2.04 -7.64 -13.67
C ALA A 238 1.39 -8.06 -12.33
N MET A 239 2.16 -8.62 -11.37
CA MET A 239 1.67 -8.92 -10.01
C MET A 239 1.30 -7.66 -9.26
N ASP A 240 2.16 -6.64 -9.30
CA ASP A 240 1.88 -5.34 -8.66
C ASP A 240 0.72 -4.61 -9.35
N THR A 241 0.59 -4.76 -10.68
CA THR A 241 -0.52 -4.22 -11.44
C THR A 241 -1.85 -4.82 -10.98
N PHE A 242 -1.89 -6.15 -10.79
CA PHE A 242 -3.08 -6.82 -10.25
C PHE A 242 -3.43 -6.30 -8.85
N SER A 243 -2.45 -6.25 -7.96
CA SER A 243 -2.65 -5.81 -6.58
C SER A 243 -3.17 -4.38 -6.50
N LEU A 244 -2.62 -3.45 -7.29
CA LEU A 244 -3.10 -2.08 -7.37
C LEU A 244 -4.52 -2.00 -7.97
N GLY A 245 -4.82 -2.84 -8.97
CA GLY A 245 -6.17 -2.98 -9.54
C GLY A 245 -7.19 -3.43 -8.49
N ARG A 246 -6.83 -4.36 -7.60
CA ARG A 246 -7.67 -4.79 -6.48
C ARG A 246 -7.94 -3.65 -5.48
N ILE A 247 -6.95 -2.81 -5.22
CA ILE A 247 -7.12 -1.63 -4.36
C ILE A 247 -8.09 -0.62 -5.03
N LEU A 248 -7.91 -0.33 -6.32
CA LEU A 248 -8.80 0.57 -7.05
C LEU A 248 -10.23 0.01 -7.14
N TRP A 249 -10.37 -1.32 -7.31
CA TRP A 249 -11.68 -1.98 -7.23
C TRP A 249 -12.35 -1.73 -5.87
N GLN A 250 -11.60 -1.89 -4.77
CA GLN A 250 -12.15 -1.66 -3.43
C GLN A 250 -12.64 -0.21 -3.28
N TRP A 251 -11.93 0.77 -3.83
CA TRP A 251 -12.41 2.14 -3.89
C TRP A 251 -13.73 2.27 -4.62
N LEU A 252 -13.92 1.60 -5.77
CA LEU A 252 -15.18 1.66 -6.52
C LEU A 252 -16.39 1.16 -5.72
N THR A 253 -16.19 0.31 -4.72
CA THR A 253 -17.28 -0.22 -3.89
C THR A 253 -17.74 0.72 -2.78
N ILE A 254 -16.93 1.74 -2.43
CA ILE A 254 -17.18 2.63 -1.30
C ILE A 254 -17.19 4.12 -1.65
N THR A 255 -16.79 4.49 -2.87
CA THR A 255 -16.77 5.89 -3.31
C THR A 255 -18.10 6.32 -3.89
N SER A 256 -18.49 7.56 -3.60
CA SER A 256 -19.55 8.24 -4.33
C SER A 256 -19.03 8.76 -5.68
N CYS A 257 -19.83 8.62 -6.72
CA CYS A 257 -19.53 9.15 -8.04
C CYS A 257 -20.80 9.69 -8.71
N GLU A 258 -20.81 10.97 -9.03
CA GLU A 258 -21.92 11.61 -9.74
C GLU A 258 -21.88 11.35 -11.26
N SER A 259 -20.72 10.95 -11.79
CA SER A 259 -20.50 10.73 -13.22
C SER A 259 -20.45 9.24 -13.55
N SER A 260 -21.51 8.70 -14.16
CA SER A 260 -21.53 7.32 -14.66
C SER A 260 -20.42 7.05 -15.66
N THR A 261 -20.12 8.01 -16.54
CA THR A 261 -19.05 7.88 -17.54
C THR A 261 -17.67 7.76 -16.91
N LEU A 262 -17.38 8.51 -15.83
CA LEU A 262 -16.12 8.37 -15.11
C LEU A 262 -16.04 7.00 -14.45
N LEU A 263 -17.11 6.57 -13.79
CA LEU A 263 -17.19 5.26 -13.14
C LEU A 263 -16.94 4.12 -14.12
N GLU A 264 -17.60 4.13 -15.29
CA GLU A 264 -17.41 3.13 -16.34
C GLU A 264 -15.96 3.08 -16.86
N ARG A 265 -15.34 4.25 -17.06
CA ARG A 265 -13.94 4.32 -17.53
C ARG A 265 -12.96 3.78 -16.49
N VAL A 266 -13.18 4.06 -15.19
CA VAL A 266 -12.36 3.52 -14.11
C VAL A 266 -12.59 2.02 -13.98
N ALA A 267 -13.84 1.53 -14.05
CA ALA A 267 -14.15 0.11 -14.01
C ALA A 267 -13.46 -0.65 -15.15
N THR A 268 -13.47 -0.11 -16.38
CA THR A 268 -12.75 -0.70 -17.52
C THR A 268 -11.24 -0.80 -17.26
N LEU A 269 -10.62 0.22 -16.66
CA LEU A 269 -9.21 0.16 -16.29
C LEU A 269 -8.96 -0.93 -15.23
N VAL A 270 -9.81 -1.01 -14.21
CA VAL A 270 -9.72 -2.04 -13.16
C VAL A 270 -9.82 -3.44 -13.77
N GLU A 271 -10.79 -3.69 -14.65
CA GLU A 271 -10.95 -4.98 -15.34
C GLU A 271 -9.66 -5.40 -16.06
N GLN A 272 -9.02 -4.46 -16.77
CA GLN A 272 -7.74 -4.72 -17.43
C GLN A 272 -6.61 -5.02 -16.43
N MET A 273 -6.55 -4.27 -15.32
CA MET A 273 -5.50 -4.46 -14.30
C MET A 273 -5.62 -5.80 -13.57
N VAL A 274 -6.84 -6.30 -13.37
CA VAL A 274 -7.11 -7.57 -12.66
C VAL A 274 -7.35 -8.75 -13.61
N ALA A 275 -7.00 -8.62 -14.89
CA ALA A 275 -7.14 -9.72 -15.86
C ALA A 275 -6.46 -11.00 -15.33
N PRO A 276 -7.09 -12.19 -15.50
CA PRO A 276 -6.51 -13.45 -15.05
C PRO A 276 -5.14 -13.74 -15.66
N ASP A 277 -5.01 -13.52 -16.99
CA ASP A 277 -3.71 -13.65 -17.69
C ASP A 277 -2.83 -12.41 -17.38
N PRO A 278 -1.66 -12.56 -16.76
CA PRO A 278 -0.76 -11.44 -16.49
C PRO A 278 -0.29 -10.71 -17.75
N ASN A 279 -0.28 -11.36 -18.93
CA ASN A 279 0.12 -10.74 -20.18
C ASN A 279 -0.94 -9.78 -20.75
N GLU A 280 -2.18 -9.91 -20.31
CA GLU A 280 -3.27 -9.00 -20.70
C GLU A 280 -3.32 -7.73 -19.84
N ARG A 281 -2.60 -7.72 -18.71
CA ARG A 281 -2.56 -6.56 -17.82
C ARG A 281 -1.70 -5.44 -18.40
N PRO A 282 -2.14 -4.17 -18.29
CA PRO A 282 -1.34 -3.04 -18.75
C PRO A 282 -0.05 -2.90 -17.93
N SER A 283 1.00 -2.36 -18.56
CA SER A 283 2.18 -1.94 -17.82
C SER A 283 1.84 -0.81 -16.86
N MET A 284 2.65 -0.64 -15.81
CA MET A 284 2.38 0.39 -14.80
C MET A 284 2.47 1.81 -15.39
N GLU A 285 3.33 2.04 -16.38
CA GLU A 285 3.39 3.30 -17.13
C GLU A 285 2.08 3.58 -17.90
N SER A 286 1.48 2.54 -18.47
CA SER A 286 0.17 2.64 -19.16
C SER A 286 -0.94 2.96 -18.15
N VAL A 287 -0.91 2.34 -16.96
CA VAL A 287 -1.84 2.64 -15.86
C VAL A 287 -1.71 4.10 -15.43
N VAL A 288 -0.49 4.60 -15.20
CA VAL A 288 -0.22 6.01 -14.85
C VAL A 288 -0.78 6.95 -15.91
N ALA A 289 -0.52 6.68 -17.19
CA ALA A 289 -1.02 7.51 -18.28
C ALA A 289 -2.56 7.57 -18.28
N LYS A 290 -3.21 6.42 -18.07
CA LYS A 290 -4.67 6.32 -18.04
C LYS A 290 -5.29 7.03 -16.83
N LEU A 291 -4.69 6.89 -15.64
CA LEU A 291 -5.14 7.59 -14.44
C LEU A 291 -4.99 9.11 -14.59
N LYS A 292 -3.90 9.61 -15.21
CA LYS A 292 -3.75 11.04 -15.56
C LYS A 292 -4.84 11.52 -16.51
N GLU A 293 -5.15 10.75 -17.54
CA GLU A 293 -6.24 11.08 -18.48
C GLU A 293 -7.59 11.20 -17.74
N LEU A 294 -7.87 10.29 -16.81
CA LEU A 294 -9.07 10.32 -15.99
C LEU A 294 -9.11 11.55 -15.09
N GLU A 295 -8.03 11.91 -14.41
CA GLU A 295 -7.93 13.13 -13.60
C GLU A 295 -8.17 14.40 -14.44
N PHE A 296 -7.55 14.52 -15.60
CA PHE A 296 -7.76 15.66 -16.49
C PHE A 296 -9.20 15.76 -16.98
N SER A 297 -9.86 14.64 -17.23
CA SER A 297 -11.27 14.63 -17.64
C SER A 297 -12.19 15.17 -16.52
N VAL A 298 -11.89 14.88 -15.27
CA VAL A 298 -12.62 15.41 -14.11
C VAL A 298 -12.42 16.92 -13.97
N LEU A 299 -11.17 17.40 -14.07
CA LEU A 299 -10.87 18.83 -14.03
C LEU A 299 -11.58 19.59 -15.17
N GLY A 300 -11.62 19.01 -16.36
CA GLY A 300 -12.36 19.58 -17.52
C GLY A 300 -13.86 19.71 -17.28
N LEU A 301 -14.47 18.81 -16.52
CA LEU A 301 -15.88 18.91 -16.14
C LEU A 301 -16.14 20.07 -15.16
N HIS A 302 -15.18 20.43 -14.32
CA HIS A 302 -15.29 21.55 -13.38
C HIS A 302 -14.97 22.91 -14.00
N ILE A 303 -14.19 22.96 -15.08
CA ILE A 303 -13.77 24.20 -15.79
C ILE A 303 -14.61 24.45 -17.07
N GLY A 304 -15.61 23.62 -17.33
CA GLY A 304 -16.47 23.77 -18.52
C GLY A 304 -17.18 25.13 -18.57
N PRO A 305 -17.48 25.65 -19.78
CA PRO A 305 -17.96 27.03 -19.99
C PRO A 305 -19.28 27.40 -19.31
N ASN A 306 -19.95 26.46 -18.67
CA ASN A 306 -21.24 26.68 -18.02
C ASN A 306 -21.17 27.13 -16.55
N SER A 307 -20.01 27.14 -15.89
CA SER A 307 -19.87 27.58 -14.51
C SER A 307 -19.57 29.08 -14.33
N ALA A 308 -19.12 29.75 -15.40
CA ALA A 308 -18.67 31.16 -15.31
C ALA A 308 -19.77 32.20 -15.68
N LEU A 309 -20.95 31.80 -16.12
CA LEU A 309 -21.98 32.73 -16.64
C LEU A 309 -23.26 32.82 -15.81
N ARG A 310 -23.28 32.31 -14.57
CA ARG A 310 -24.45 32.46 -13.67
C ARG A 310 -24.22 33.39 -12.49
N ALA A 311 -23.16 34.18 -12.49
CA ALA A 311 -22.87 35.24 -11.50
C ALA A 311 -22.71 36.60 -12.23
N ALA A 312 -23.76 37.06 -12.89
CA ALA A 312 -23.94 38.46 -13.30
C ALA A 312 -25.41 38.84 -13.16
#